data_826357899c659e7e39acb932a6d295d4
#
_entry.id   826357899c659e7e39acb932a6d295d4
#
_cell.length_a   1.000
_cell.length_b   1.000
_cell.length_c   1.000
_cell.angle_alpha   90.00
_cell.angle_beta   90.00
_cell.angle_gamma   90.00
#
_symmetry.space_group_name_H-M   'P 1'
#
loop_
_entity.id
_entity.type
_entity.pdbx_description
1 polymer ?
#
loop_
_entity_poly.entity_id
_entity_poly.type
_entity_poly.pdbx_seq_one_letter_code
_entity_poly.pdbx_strand_id
1 'polypeptide(L)'
;MRYRRRDNGRRRTSGVAGFAALGRVCDGVVMAWIELDGAVNVRDLGDLPTEDGQKTARSRLLRADNLQDLSAADVRKLVHDIGVTTVVDLRSSNELAAEGPAPLDAVAGVRHAHHPVLPEVGSNTDVVADALLARDRMDKFRYPRDPVCGHYLGYLEDRPYQVVGALRSIAHSGGAAVVHCAAGKDRTGVVVALALTVAGVPAEAVVADYAATGERTEAIMARLRRSRLYSRDVNSKPADLQRPRAETMAAFLEQMDARYGGVASWLTDHGLSAADLDALRVRLRAGA
;
A
#
# COMPACT_ATOMS: atom_id res chain seq x y z
N MET A 1 45.20 35.68 35.69
CA MET A 1 44.21 35.52 34.62
C MET A 1 43.32 34.31 34.95
N ARG A 2 42.08 34.53 35.36
CA ARG A 2 41.13 33.46 35.76
C ARG A 2 40.17 33.23 34.59
N TYR A 3 40.19 32.02 34.02
CA TYR A 3 39.29 31.60 32.94
C TYR A 3 37.95 31.14 33.53
N ARG A 4 36.86 31.87 33.23
CA ARG A 4 35.50 31.50 33.61
C ARG A 4 34.99 30.40 32.66
N ARG A 5 34.62 29.24 33.23
CA ARG A 5 33.83 28.22 32.53
C ARG A 5 32.41 28.73 32.31
N ARG A 6 31.96 28.75 31.06
CA ARG A 6 30.55 28.94 30.70
C ARG A 6 29.85 27.60 30.83
N ASP A 7 28.81 27.62 31.64
CA ASP A 7 27.84 26.55 31.82
C ASP A 7 26.98 26.41 30.51
N ASN A 8 27.03 25.28 29.84
CA ASN A 8 26.24 25.02 28.66
C ASN A 8 24.99 24.22 29.05
N GLY A 9 23.86 24.85 28.81
CA GLY A 9 22.52 24.44 29.16
C GLY A 9 22.17 23.01 28.76
N ARG A 10 21.40 22.42 29.63
CA ARG A 10 20.73 21.11 29.51
C ARG A 10 19.96 21.02 28.19
N ARG A 11 20.42 20.16 27.32
CA ARG A 11 19.57 19.63 26.20
C ARG A 11 18.47 18.81 26.84
N ARG A 12 17.26 19.27 26.69
CA ARG A 12 16.06 18.44 26.91
C ARG A 12 16.10 17.29 25.92
N THR A 13 16.34 16.09 26.39
CA THR A 13 16.04 14.85 25.69
C THR A 13 14.53 14.74 25.67
N SER A 14 13.92 15.05 24.53
CA SER A 14 12.57 14.65 24.24
C SER A 14 12.57 13.12 24.24
N GLY A 15 11.92 12.54 25.26
CA GLY A 15 11.79 11.10 25.40
C GLY A 15 11.04 10.54 24.18
N VAL A 16 11.71 9.61 23.51
CA VAL A 16 11.08 8.68 22.59
C VAL A 16 10.15 7.84 23.46
N ALA A 17 8.85 8.18 23.47
CA ALA A 17 7.81 7.31 24.01
C ALA A 17 7.78 6.07 23.12
N GLY A 18 8.38 4.99 23.58
CA GLY A 18 8.41 3.73 22.89
C GLY A 18 6.99 3.22 22.66
N PHE A 19 6.73 2.73 21.44
CA PHE A 19 5.56 1.94 21.06
C PHE A 19 5.56 0.57 21.79
N ALA A 20 5.52 0.60 23.11
CA ALA A 20 5.49 -0.61 23.95
C ALA A 20 4.05 -1.05 24.28
N ALA A 21 3.06 -0.76 23.41
CA ALA A 21 1.66 -1.15 23.64
C ALA A 21 0.87 -1.44 22.35
N LEU A 22 1.45 -2.09 21.34
CA LEU A 22 0.68 -2.64 20.20
C LEU A 22 0.02 -3.98 20.58
N GLY A 23 -0.57 -4.07 21.77
CA GLY A 23 -1.29 -5.24 22.26
C GLY A 23 -2.82 -5.09 22.28
N ARG A 24 -3.38 -4.07 21.64
CA ARG A 24 -4.82 -3.97 21.38
C ARG A 24 -5.04 -3.69 19.91
N VAL A 25 -5.63 -4.67 19.22
CA VAL A 25 -6.38 -4.44 17.98
C VAL A 25 -7.28 -3.24 18.26
N CYS A 26 -7.29 -2.23 17.40
CA CYS A 26 -8.16 -1.06 17.57
C CYS A 26 -9.60 -1.57 17.69
N ASP A 27 -10.14 -1.60 18.90
CA ASP A 27 -11.54 -1.93 19.16
C ASP A 27 -12.39 -0.89 18.42
N GLY A 28 -13.04 -1.31 17.31
CA GLY A 28 -14.00 -0.51 16.57
C GLY A 28 -13.77 -0.31 15.07
N VAL A 29 -12.65 -0.72 14.48
CA VAL A 29 -12.48 -0.66 13.02
C VAL A 29 -13.07 -1.92 12.39
N VAL A 30 -14.28 -1.80 11.85
CA VAL A 30 -14.94 -2.88 11.11
C VAL A 30 -14.48 -2.82 9.66
N MET A 31 -13.81 -3.86 9.17
CA MET A 31 -13.40 -3.96 7.77
C MET A 31 -14.61 -4.17 6.86
N ALA A 32 -14.81 -3.28 5.91
CA ALA A 32 -15.91 -3.37 4.92
C ALA A 32 -15.50 -4.31 3.77
N TRP A 33 -15.45 -5.62 4.04
CA TRP A 33 -15.14 -6.64 3.04
C TRP A 33 -16.17 -6.66 1.90
N ILE A 34 -15.70 -6.82 0.68
CA ILE A 34 -16.51 -6.95 -0.54
C ILE A 34 -16.28 -8.36 -1.05
N GLU A 35 -17.28 -9.22 -0.90
CA GLU A 35 -17.21 -10.60 -1.38
C GLU A 35 -17.41 -10.62 -2.89
N LEU A 36 -16.44 -11.19 -3.60
CA LEU A 36 -16.40 -11.40 -5.04
C LEU A 36 -16.04 -12.87 -5.32
N ASP A 37 -16.44 -13.37 -6.50
CA ASP A 37 -16.09 -14.73 -6.93
C ASP A 37 -14.63 -14.80 -7.34
N GLY A 38 -14.15 -13.78 -8.05
CA GLY A 38 -12.84 -13.75 -8.69
C GLY A 38 -11.75 -13.02 -7.91
N ALA A 39 -12.01 -12.45 -6.73
CA ALA A 39 -11.02 -11.83 -5.88
C ALA A 39 -11.40 -12.01 -4.41
N VAL A 40 -10.41 -12.12 -3.50
CA VAL A 40 -10.65 -12.53 -2.11
C VAL A 40 -10.18 -11.50 -1.07
N ASN A 41 -9.34 -10.55 -1.46
CA ASN A 41 -8.80 -9.51 -0.58
C ASN A 41 -9.33 -8.13 -0.95
N VAL A 42 -10.64 -8.04 -1.18
CA VAL A 42 -11.28 -6.80 -1.62
C VAL A 42 -12.02 -6.14 -0.47
N ARG A 43 -11.78 -4.84 -0.24
CA ARG A 43 -12.50 -4.06 0.77
C ARG A 43 -12.53 -2.58 0.45
N ASP A 44 -13.58 -1.92 0.94
CA ASP A 44 -13.72 -0.47 0.96
C ASP A 44 -12.92 0.11 2.15
N LEU A 45 -12.22 1.20 1.92
CA LEU A 45 -11.46 1.94 2.93
C LEU A 45 -12.24 3.13 3.50
N GLY A 46 -13.54 3.11 3.35
CA GLY A 46 -14.46 4.05 4.01
C GLY A 46 -14.66 3.76 5.49
N ASP A 47 -15.20 4.73 6.20
CA ASP A 47 -15.50 4.72 7.66
C ASP A 47 -14.29 4.58 8.58
N LEU A 48 -13.06 4.62 8.09
CA LEU A 48 -11.88 4.68 8.93
C LEU A 48 -11.84 6.03 9.68
N PRO A 49 -11.45 6.05 10.96
CA PRO A 49 -11.37 7.30 11.72
C PRO A 49 -10.26 8.21 11.15
N THR A 50 -10.46 9.53 11.30
CA THR A 50 -9.41 10.51 11.04
C THR A 50 -9.07 11.27 12.32
N GLU A 51 -7.85 11.82 12.40
CA GLU A 51 -7.32 12.51 13.60
C GLU A 51 -8.19 13.66 14.08
N ASP A 52 -8.95 14.29 13.20
CA ASP A 52 -9.90 15.38 13.51
C ASP A 52 -11.31 14.91 13.85
N GLY A 53 -11.50 13.59 14.09
CA GLY A 53 -12.78 13.01 14.49
C GLY A 53 -13.76 12.76 13.35
N GLN A 54 -13.35 13.00 12.08
CA GLN A 54 -14.12 12.62 10.90
C GLN A 54 -13.87 11.16 10.51
N LYS A 55 -14.33 10.78 9.33
CA LYS A 55 -14.11 9.44 8.75
C LYS A 55 -13.70 9.55 7.30
N THR A 56 -13.10 8.48 6.79
CA THR A 56 -12.94 8.32 5.35
C THR A 56 -14.26 8.06 4.65
N ALA A 57 -14.38 8.53 3.40
CA ALA A 57 -15.58 8.40 2.60
C ALA A 57 -15.69 6.99 1.97
N ARG A 58 -16.89 6.40 2.03
CA ARG A 58 -17.16 5.13 1.36
C ARG A 58 -17.12 5.25 -0.15
N SER A 59 -16.81 4.14 -0.81
CA SER A 59 -16.78 4.01 -2.28
C SER A 59 -15.90 5.09 -2.94
N ARG A 60 -14.80 5.44 -2.28
CA ARG A 60 -13.78 6.32 -2.85
C ARG A 60 -12.46 5.60 -3.12
N LEU A 61 -12.03 4.77 -2.18
CA LEU A 61 -10.82 3.99 -2.30
C LEU A 61 -11.08 2.55 -1.84
N LEU A 62 -10.86 1.62 -2.75
CA LEU A 62 -10.87 0.20 -2.50
C LEU A 62 -9.46 -0.35 -2.64
N ARG A 63 -9.17 -1.42 -1.93
CA ARG A 63 -7.99 -2.23 -2.19
C ARG A 63 -8.38 -3.65 -2.55
N ALA A 64 -7.55 -4.31 -3.37
CA ALA A 64 -7.82 -5.65 -3.86
C ALA A 64 -6.53 -6.46 -4.06
N ASP A 65 -6.70 -7.78 -4.13
CA ASP A 65 -5.75 -8.69 -4.78
C ASP A 65 -5.98 -8.68 -6.31
N ASN A 66 -5.34 -9.59 -7.03
CA ASN A 66 -5.41 -9.68 -8.48
C ASN A 66 -6.86 -9.75 -9.02
N LEU A 67 -7.16 -8.94 -10.03
CA LEU A 67 -8.48 -8.76 -10.62
C LEU A 67 -8.68 -9.56 -11.93
N GLN A 68 -7.76 -10.48 -12.27
CA GLN A 68 -7.81 -11.24 -13.55
C GLN A 68 -8.98 -12.23 -13.64
N ASP A 69 -9.40 -12.79 -12.49
CA ASP A 69 -10.41 -13.84 -12.44
C ASP A 69 -11.84 -13.33 -12.16
N LEU A 70 -12.08 -12.01 -12.25
CA LEU A 70 -13.39 -11.43 -11.95
C LEU A 70 -14.47 -12.02 -12.85
N SER A 71 -15.58 -12.46 -12.23
CA SER A 71 -16.79 -12.88 -12.94
C SER A 71 -17.54 -11.67 -13.51
N ALA A 72 -18.48 -11.91 -14.42
CA ALA A 72 -19.36 -10.86 -14.91
C ALA A 72 -20.23 -10.24 -13.77
N ALA A 73 -20.54 -11.01 -12.74
CA ALA A 73 -21.24 -10.52 -11.54
C ALA A 73 -20.34 -9.58 -10.73
N ASP A 74 -19.06 -9.93 -10.54
CA ASP A 74 -18.09 -9.10 -9.86
C ASP A 74 -17.89 -7.77 -10.59
N VAL A 75 -17.73 -7.82 -11.91
CA VAL A 75 -17.59 -6.61 -12.74
C VAL A 75 -18.81 -5.70 -12.55
N ARG A 76 -20.03 -6.24 -12.63
CA ARG A 76 -21.25 -5.46 -12.39
C ARG A 76 -21.25 -4.83 -10.99
N LYS A 77 -20.93 -5.60 -9.97
CA LYS A 77 -20.88 -5.13 -8.58
C LYS A 77 -19.85 -3.98 -8.40
N LEU A 78 -18.65 -4.14 -8.93
CA LEU A 78 -17.62 -3.11 -8.84
C LEU A 78 -18.00 -1.84 -9.60
N VAL A 79 -18.49 -1.98 -10.84
CA VAL A 79 -18.75 -0.84 -11.72
C VAL A 79 -20.09 -0.16 -11.43
N HIS A 80 -21.19 -0.93 -11.27
CA HIS A 80 -22.53 -0.35 -11.16
C HIS A 80 -22.95 -0.12 -9.69
N ASP A 81 -22.64 -1.04 -8.79
CA ASP A 81 -23.10 -0.92 -7.41
C ASP A 81 -22.16 -0.04 -6.58
N ILE A 82 -20.82 -0.17 -6.79
CA ILE A 82 -19.80 0.56 -6.04
C ILE A 82 -19.35 1.83 -6.79
N GLY A 83 -19.41 1.83 -8.12
CA GLY A 83 -19.05 2.96 -8.96
C GLY A 83 -17.55 3.06 -9.24
N VAL A 84 -16.88 1.92 -9.42
CA VAL A 84 -15.45 1.90 -9.80
C VAL A 84 -15.28 2.49 -11.20
N THR A 85 -14.47 3.55 -11.30
CA THR A 85 -14.10 4.20 -12.57
C THR A 85 -12.60 4.24 -12.80
N THR A 86 -11.80 3.80 -11.83
CA THR A 86 -10.34 3.76 -11.95
C THR A 86 -9.78 2.49 -11.32
N VAL A 87 -9.00 1.75 -12.10
CA VAL A 87 -8.15 0.65 -11.62
C VAL A 87 -6.71 1.18 -11.56
N VAL A 88 -6.08 1.08 -10.39
CA VAL A 88 -4.67 1.42 -10.16
C VAL A 88 -3.91 0.10 -10.00
N ASP A 89 -3.24 -0.33 -11.07
CA ASP A 89 -2.49 -1.58 -11.11
C ASP A 89 -1.01 -1.34 -10.77
N LEU A 90 -0.54 -1.97 -9.70
CA LEU A 90 0.83 -1.83 -9.19
C LEU A 90 1.76 -2.97 -9.62
N ARG A 91 1.28 -3.89 -10.46
CA ARG A 91 2.05 -5.03 -10.96
C ARG A 91 3.10 -4.56 -11.96
N SER A 92 4.14 -5.37 -12.15
CA SER A 92 5.13 -5.12 -13.21
C SER A 92 4.54 -5.35 -14.61
N SER A 93 5.17 -4.80 -15.63
CA SER A 93 4.80 -5.05 -17.03
C SER A 93 4.90 -6.53 -17.39
N ASN A 94 5.85 -7.25 -16.79
CA ASN A 94 5.98 -8.70 -16.99
C ASN A 94 4.80 -9.47 -16.38
N GLU A 95 4.29 -9.05 -15.22
CA GLU A 95 3.09 -9.64 -14.62
C GLU A 95 1.85 -9.42 -15.50
N LEU A 96 1.68 -8.21 -16.04
CA LEU A 96 0.59 -7.89 -16.95
C LEU A 96 0.67 -8.72 -18.24
N ALA A 97 1.84 -8.77 -18.87
CA ALA A 97 2.03 -9.53 -20.10
C ALA A 97 1.79 -11.03 -19.91
N ALA A 98 2.17 -11.58 -18.77
CA ALA A 98 2.00 -13.00 -18.46
C ALA A 98 0.55 -13.40 -18.16
N GLU A 99 -0.22 -12.51 -17.54
CA GLU A 99 -1.62 -12.79 -17.16
C GLU A 99 -2.64 -12.32 -18.20
N GLY A 100 -2.25 -11.43 -19.11
CA GLY A 100 -3.13 -10.87 -20.13
C GLY A 100 -4.15 -9.85 -19.58
N PRO A 101 -5.15 -9.46 -20.39
CA PRO A 101 -6.14 -8.45 -20.02
C PRO A 101 -7.07 -8.93 -18.90
N ALA A 102 -7.44 -8.03 -17.99
CA ALA A 102 -8.41 -8.27 -16.94
C ALA A 102 -9.86 -7.99 -17.44
N PRO A 103 -10.91 -8.59 -16.83
CA PRO A 103 -12.28 -8.32 -17.22
C PRO A 103 -12.70 -6.85 -17.17
N LEU A 104 -12.11 -6.05 -16.26
CA LEU A 104 -12.35 -4.61 -16.18
C LEU A 104 -11.74 -3.82 -17.34
N ASP A 105 -10.72 -4.36 -18.04
CA ASP A 105 -10.08 -3.68 -19.18
C ASP A 105 -11.06 -3.49 -20.35
N ALA A 106 -12.06 -4.35 -20.47
CA ALA A 106 -13.08 -4.28 -21.51
C ALA A 106 -14.26 -3.33 -21.16
N VAL A 107 -14.29 -2.75 -19.96
CA VAL A 107 -15.42 -1.94 -19.50
C VAL A 107 -15.23 -0.47 -19.90
N ALA A 108 -16.10 0.02 -20.76
CA ALA A 108 -16.11 1.44 -21.14
C ALA A 108 -16.33 2.34 -19.91
N GLY A 109 -15.53 3.40 -19.78
CA GLY A 109 -15.61 4.35 -18.67
C GLY A 109 -14.77 3.95 -17.43
N VAL A 110 -14.14 2.77 -17.43
CA VAL A 110 -13.13 2.40 -16.43
C VAL A 110 -11.74 2.74 -16.96
N ARG A 111 -11.05 3.63 -16.27
CA ARG A 111 -9.68 4.03 -16.59
C ARG A 111 -8.68 3.09 -15.92
N HIS A 112 -7.74 2.57 -16.69
CA HIS A 112 -6.63 1.76 -16.20
C HIS A 112 -5.38 2.62 -16.06
N ALA A 113 -4.85 2.69 -14.83
CA ALA A 113 -3.65 3.43 -14.47
C ALA A 113 -2.59 2.44 -14.00
N HIS A 114 -1.64 2.13 -14.89
CA HIS A 114 -0.55 1.20 -14.61
C HIS A 114 0.63 1.94 -13.98
N HIS A 115 0.98 1.55 -12.76
CA HIS A 115 2.06 2.14 -11.96
C HIS A 115 2.94 1.05 -11.36
N PRO A 116 3.88 0.46 -12.12
CA PRO A 116 4.73 -0.62 -11.65
C PRO A 116 5.70 -0.14 -10.57
N VAL A 117 5.43 -0.50 -9.32
CA VAL A 117 6.27 -0.10 -8.16
C VAL A 117 7.47 -1.04 -7.92
N LEU A 118 7.57 -2.13 -8.68
CA LEU A 118 8.76 -2.96 -8.73
C LEU A 118 9.69 -2.48 -9.85
N PRO A 119 11.02 -2.52 -9.68
CA PRO A 119 11.94 -2.34 -10.79
C PRO A 119 11.65 -3.35 -11.89
N GLU A 120 11.57 -2.87 -13.11
CA GLU A 120 11.40 -3.72 -14.29
C GLU A 120 12.76 -4.21 -14.75
N VAL A 121 12.98 -5.51 -14.64
CA VAL A 121 14.21 -6.17 -15.10
C VAL A 121 13.89 -6.79 -16.46
N GLY A 122 14.85 -6.69 -17.39
CA GLY A 122 14.67 -7.22 -18.75
C GLY A 122 14.31 -8.71 -18.81
N SER A 123 13.95 -9.19 -19.97
CA SER A 123 13.42 -10.54 -20.21
C SER A 123 14.44 -11.69 -20.08
N ASN A 124 15.71 -11.40 -19.80
CA ASN A 124 16.74 -12.43 -19.61
C ASN A 124 16.66 -13.02 -18.21
N THR A 125 16.39 -14.31 -18.10
CA THR A 125 16.13 -15.04 -16.85
C THR A 125 17.26 -14.96 -15.83
N ASP A 126 18.52 -14.95 -16.27
CA ASP A 126 19.68 -14.88 -15.38
C ASP A 126 19.84 -13.47 -14.79
N VAL A 127 19.64 -12.44 -15.62
CA VAL A 127 19.67 -11.04 -15.19
C VAL A 127 18.52 -10.75 -14.21
N VAL A 128 17.35 -11.38 -14.42
CA VAL A 128 16.20 -11.26 -13.51
C VAL A 128 16.52 -11.89 -12.15
N ALA A 129 17.13 -13.09 -12.14
CA ALA A 129 17.51 -13.78 -10.91
C ALA A 129 18.55 -12.99 -10.12
N ASP A 130 19.59 -12.47 -10.79
CA ASP A 130 20.63 -11.66 -10.15
C ASP A 130 20.08 -10.34 -9.61
N ALA A 131 19.16 -9.69 -10.32
CA ALA A 131 18.52 -8.46 -9.87
C ALA A 131 17.62 -8.69 -8.65
N LEU A 132 16.89 -9.82 -8.59
CA LEU A 132 16.08 -10.19 -7.42
C LEU A 132 16.95 -10.48 -6.20
N LEU A 133 18.08 -11.18 -6.38
CA LEU A 133 19.05 -11.45 -5.31
C LEU A 133 19.73 -10.16 -4.82
N ALA A 134 20.09 -9.27 -5.74
CA ALA A 134 20.65 -7.96 -5.39
C ALA A 134 19.64 -7.12 -4.59
N ARG A 135 18.38 -7.15 -5.00
CA ARG A 135 17.28 -6.47 -4.31
C ARG A 135 17.06 -7.01 -2.90
N ASP A 136 16.99 -8.33 -2.70
CA ASP A 136 16.84 -8.94 -1.38
C ASP A 136 17.97 -8.52 -0.42
N ARG A 137 19.21 -8.41 -0.94
CA ARG A 137 20.34 -7.90 -0.17
C ARG A 137 20.17 -6.42 0.19
N MET A 138 19.73 -5.59 -0.75
CA MET A 138 19.50 -4.16 -0.51
C MET A 138 18.36 -3.93 0.47
N ASP A 139 17.27 -4.69 0.40
CA ASP A 139 16.15 -4.59 1.34
C ASP A 139 16.58 -4.91 2.77
N LYS A 140 17.41 -5.95 2.95
CA LYS A 140 18.02 -6.26 4.25
C LYS A 140 18.97 -5.17 4.73
N PHE A 141 19.66 -4.48 3.85
CA PHE A 141 20.53 -3.36 4.18
C PHE A 141 19.71 -2.10 4.54
N ARG A 142 18.63 -1.82 3.82
CA ARG A 142 17.76 -0.65 4.05
C ARG A 142 17.15 -0.64 5.45
N TYR A 143 16.70 -1.80 5.93
CA TYR A 143 16.17 -1.94 7.28
C TYR A 143 16.44 -3.34 7.87
N PRO A 144 17.60 -3.57 8.50
CA PRO A 144 18.01 -4.90 8.95
C PRO A 144 17.10 -5.54 10.01
N ARG A 145 16.35 -4.73 10.77
CA ARG A 145 15.42 -5.22 11.80
C ARG A 145 14.19 -5.89 11.22
N ASP A 146 13.74 -5.43 10.05
CA ASP A 146 12.64 -6.02 9.29
C ASP A 146 12.91 -5.87 7.78
N PRO A 147 13.42 -6.91 7.10
CA PRO A 147 13.68 -6.88 5.67
C PRO A 147 12.44 -6.60 4.81
N VAL A 148 11.23 -6.92 5.30
CA VAL A 148 9.98 -6.60 4.58
C VAL A 148 9.72 -5.10 4.62
N CYS A 149 9.96 -4.44 5.75
CA CYS A 149 9.95 -2.98 5.82
C CYS A 149 11.01 -2.38 4.88
N GLY A 150 12.23 -2.95 4.83
CA GLY A 150 13.26 -2.56 3.87
C GLY A 150 12.79 -2.67 2.42
N HIS A 151 12.06 -3.72 2.10
CA HIS A 151 11.43 -3.92 0.80
C HIS A 151 10.40 -2.82 0.46
N TYR A 152 9.59 -2.39 1.44
CA TYR A 152 8.63 -1.30 1.26
C TYR A 152 9.31 0.05 1.03
N LEU A 153 10.38 0.34 1.77
CA LEU A 153 11.23 1.51 1.52
C LEU A 153 11.83 1.46 0.11
N GLY A 154 12.18 0.26 -0.37
CA GLY A 154 12.67 0.04 -1.73
C GLY A 154 11.67 0.45 -2.81
N TYR A 155 10.36 0.30 -2.61
CA TYR A 155 9.37 0.82 -3.56
C TYR A 155 9.46 2.33 -3.72
N LEU A 156 9.69 3.04 -2.61
CA LEU A 156 9.77 4.49 -2.59
C LEU A 156 11.08 5.01 -3.22
N GLU A 157 12.19 4.32 -2.95
CA GLU A 157 13.52 4.73 -3.42
C GLU A 157 13.73 4.37 -4.88
N ASP A 158 13.28 3.18 -5.31
CA ASP A 158 13.53 2.66 -6.65
C ASP A 158 12.49 3.17 -7.68
N ARG A 159 11.26 3.48 -7.25
CA ARG A 159 10.14 3.83 -8.13
C ARG A 159 9.28 5.00 -7.61
N PRO A 160 9.87 6.10 -7.14
CA PRO A 160 9.13 7.21 -6.51
C PRO A 160 8.03 7.77 -7.42
N TYR A 161 8.32 7.97 -8.71
CA TYR A 161 7.35 8.52 -9.66
C TYR A 161 6.15 7.61 -9.91
N GLN A 162 6.32 6.29 -9.79
CA GLN A 162 5.21 5.33 -9.93
C GLN A 162 4.31 5.36 -8.70
N VAL A 163 4.88 5.45 -7.51
CA VAL A 163 4.13 5.59 -6.26
C VAL A 163 3.35 6.92 -6.27
N VAL A 164 4.00 8.03 -6.63
CA VAL A 164 3.34 9.34 -6.77
C VAL A 164 2.25 9.30 -7.84
N GLY A 165 2.52 8.67 -8.99
CA GLY A 165 1.55 8.50 -10.07
C GLY A 165 0.31 7.72 -9.64
N ALA A 166 0.49 6.66 -8.84
CA ALA A 166 -0.62 5.88 -8.28
C ALA A 166 -1.51 6.75 -7.39
N LEU A 167 -0.92 7.53 -6.47
CA LEU A 167 -1.66 8.44 -5.59
C LEU A 167 -2.37 9.55 -6.37
N ARG A 168 -1.73 10.11 -7.41
CA ARG A 168 -2.36 11.08 -8.32
C ARG A 168 -3.55 10.45 -9.06
N SER A 169 -3.42 9.19 -9.48
CA SER A 169 -4.53 8.47 -10.13
C SER A 169 -5.71 8.23 -9.19
N ILE A 170 -5.46 7.99 -7.90
CA ILE A 170 -6.48 7.93 -6.87
C ILE A 170 -7.11 9.32 -6.69
N ALA A 171 -6.32 10.38 -6.50
CA ALA A 171 -6.79 11.74 -6.26
C ALA A 171 -7.76 12.24 -7.33
N HIS A 172 -7.51 11.90 -8.59
CA HIS A 172 -8.27 12.38 -9.74
C HIS A 172 -9.19 11.31 -10.37
N SER A 173 -9.58 10.27 -9.62
CA SER A 173 -10.58 9.32 -10.09
C SER A 173 -11.97 9.94 -10.11
N GLY A 174 -12.76 9.73 -11.16
CA GLY A 174 -14.13 10.25 -11.29
C GLY A 174 -15.15 9.58 -10.36
N GLY A 175 -14.95 8.30 -10.05
CA GLY A 175 -15.74 7.46 -9.13
C GLY A 175 -14.84 6.73 -8.15
N ALA A 176 -15.19 5.55 -7.67
CA ALA A 176 -14.32 4.76 -6.81
C ALA A 176 -13.03 4.35 -7.55
N ALA A 177 -11.90 4.40 -6.84
CA ALA A 177 -10.63 3.85 -7.31
C ALA A 177 -10.36 2.52 -6.61
N VAL A 178 -9.99 1.46 -7.36
CA VAL A 178 -9.51 0.20 -6.79
C VAL A 178 -8.01 0.08 -7.03
N VAL A 179 -7.24 -0.08 -5.95
CA VAL A 179 -5.78 -0.28 -5.99
C VAL A 179 -5.47 -1.75 -5.76
N HIS A 180 -4.70 -2.35 -6.66
CA HIS A 180 -4.36 -3.76 -6.55
C HIS A 180 -2.93 -4.09 -6.98
N CYS A 181 -2.49 -5.28 -6.61
CA CYS A 181 -1.30 -5.96 -7.14
C CYS A 181 -1.61 -7.47 -7.26
N ALA A 182 -0.65 -8.36 -7.05
CA ALA A 182 -0.92 -9.80 -7.07
C ALA A 182 -1.73 -10.27 -5.84
N ALA A 183 -1.21 -10.02 -4.63
CA ALA A 183 -1.82 -10.43 -3.35
C ALA A 183 -2.68 -9.34 -2.70
N GLY A 184 -2.62 -8.10 -3.17
CA GLY A 184 -3.24 -6.96 -2.49
C GLY A 184 -2.65 -6.64 -1.12
N LYS A 185 -1.44 -7.15 -0.81
CA LYS A 185 -0.79 -7.08 0.50
C LYS A 185 0.30 -6.01 0.52
N ASP A 186 1.43 -6.25 -0.13
CA ASP A 186 2.66 -5.47 0.02
C ASP A 186 2.61 -4.14 -0.77
N ARG A 187 2.66 -4.21 -2.10
CA ARG A 187 2.60 -3.03 -2.99
C ARG A 187 1.34 -2.20 -2.75
N THR A 188 0.20 -2.88 -2.71
CA THR A 188 -1.10 -2.27 -2.40
C THR A 188 -1.10 -1.68 -0.99
N GLY A 189 -0.54 -2.40 0.00
CA GLY A 189 -0.46 -1.94 1.39
C GLY A 189 0.32 -0.63 1.52
N VAL A 190 1.46 -0.49 0.84
CA VAL A 190 2.26 0.73 0.87
C VAL A 190 1.49 1.92 0.25
N VAL A 191 0.96 1.76 -0.96
CA VAL A 191 0.22 2.86 -1.64
C VAL A 191 -1.01 3.27 -0.83
N VAL A 192 -1.75 2.30 -0.29
CA VAL A 192 -2.92 2.55 0.57
C VAL A 192 -2.51 3.24 1.87
N ALA A 193 -1.43 2.80 2.52
CA ALA A 193 -0.95 3.45 3.74
C ALA A 193 -0.62 4.92 3.51
N LEU A 194 0.09 5.25 2.41
CA LEU A 194 0.38 6.63 2.05
C LEU A 194 -0.90 7.45 1.80
N ALA A 195 -1.88 6.89 1.07
CA ALA A 195 -3.15 7.55 0.79
C ALA A 195 -3.96 7.83 2.07
N LEU A 196 -4.06 6.85 2.96
CA LEU A 196 -4.78 6.97 4.23
C LEU A 196 -4.10 7.97 5.17
N THR A 197 -2.77 7.98 5.23
CA THR A 197 -2.01 8.98 6.01
C THR A 197 -2.29 10.40 5.51
N VAL A 198 -2.31 10.62 4.18
CA VAL A 198 -2.67 11.94 3.60
C VAL A 198 -4.11 12.31 3.94
N ALA A 199 -5.03 11.34 4.01
CA ALA A 199 -6.41 11.57 4.43
C ALA A 199 -6.54 11.91 5.94
N GLY A 200 -5.48 11.77 6.73
CA GLY A 200 -5.47 12.02 8.17
C GLY A 200 -5.95 10.83 8.98
N VAL A 201 -5.85 9.62 8.46
CA VAL A 201 -6.13 8.38 9.22
C VAL A 201 -4.97 8.12 10.18
N PRO A 202 -5.23 7.90 11.49
CA PRO A 202 -4.18 7.61 12.47
C PRO A 202 -3.37 6.37 12.10
N ALA A 203 -2.08 6.37 12.46
CA ALA A 203 -1.16 5.29 12.12
C ALA A 203 -1.67 3.90 12.56
N GLU A 204 -2.30 3.82 13.73
CA GLU A 204 -2.88 2.58 14.26
C GLU A 204 -3.98 2.02 13.36
N ALA A 205 -4.82 2.88 12.80
CA ALA A 205 -5.89 2.47 11.88
C ALA A 205 -5.34 2.06 10.51
N VAL A 206 -4.29 2.73 10.02
CA VAL A 206 -3.55 2.32 8.81
C VAL A 206 -2.91 0.95 8.99
N VAL A 207 -2.26 0.72 10.14
CA VAL A 207 -1.66 -0.56 10.50
C VAL A 207 -2.72 -1.66 10.63
N ALA A 208 -3.88 -1.35 11.23
CA ALA A 208 -4.98 -2.29 11.37
C ALA A 208 -5.55 -2.71 10.00
N ASP A 209 -5.75 -1.75 9.07
CA ASP A 209 -6.15 -2.09 7.70
C ASP A 209 -5.12 -3.03 7.03
N TYR A 210 -3.85 -2.70 7.09
CA TYR A 210 -2.82 -3.56 6.50
C TYR A 210 -2.85 -4.97 7.09
N ALA A 211 -2.92 -5.10 8.42
CA ALA A 211 -2.92 -6.37 9.13
C ALA A 211 -4.18 -7.22 8.86
N ALA A 212 -5.33 -6.58 8.58
CA ALA A 212 -6.58 -7.27 8.25
C ALA A 212 -6.47 -8.18 7.01
N THR A 213 -5.53 -7.92 6.10
CA THR A 213 -5.20 -8.85 5.01
C THR A 213 -4.83 -10.25 5.52
N GLY A 214 -4.38 -10.36 6.77
CA GLY A 214 -4.09 -11.63 7.46
C GLY A 214 -5.28 -12.58 7.52
N GLU A 215 -6.51 -12.04 7.62
CA GLU A 215 -7.76 -12.82 7.64
C GLU A 215 -8.01 -13.56 6.31
N ARG A 216 -7.46 -13.06 5.23
CA ARG A 216 -7.63 -13.59 3.87
C ARG A 216 -6.39 -14.29 3.32
N THR A 217 -5.32 -14.42 4.12
CA THR A 217 -4.02 -14.95 3.64
C THR A 217 -4.16 -16.34 3.00
N GLU A 218 -4.91 -17.25 3.60
CA GLU A 218 -5.09 -18.60 3.05
C GLU A 218 -5.80 -18.59 1.69
N ALA A 219 -6.86 -17.80 1.54
CA ALA A 219 -7.60 -17.65 0.29
C ALA A 219 -6.73 -16.99 -0.78
N ILE A 220 -5.97 -15.95 -0.44
CA ILE A 220 -5.01 -15.28 -1.33
C ILE A 220 -3.98 -16.30 -1.83
N MET A 221 -3.36 -17.07 -0.91
CA MET A 221 -2.33 -18.05 -1.27
C MET A 221 -2.92 -19.18 -2.13
N ALA A 222 -4.14 -19.63 -1.85
CA ALA A 222 -4.83 -20.63 -2.68
C ALA A 222 -5.05 -20.15 -4.12
N ARG A 223 -5.36 -18.86 -4.32
CA ARG A 223 -5.47 -18.25 -5.65
C ARG A 223 -4.11 -18.14 -6.35
N LEU A 224 -3.12 -17.59 -5.68
CA LEU A 224 -1.79 -17.40 -6.26
C LEU A 224 -1.12 -18.73 -6.64
N ARG A 225 -1.38 -19.82 -5.89
CA ARG A 225 -0.90 -21.17 -6.27
C ARG A 225 -1.49 -21.68 -7.59
N ARG A 226 -2.67 -21.23 -7.98
CA ARG A 226 -3.29 -21.60 -9.28
C ARG A 226 -2.72 -20.82 -10.44
N SER A 227 -2.17 -19.64 -10.20
CA SER A 227 -1.51 -18.84 -11.24
C SER A 227 -0.17 -19.47 -11.63
N ARG A 228 0.05 -19.60 -12.95
CA ARG A 228 1.34 -20.06 -13.50
C ARG A 228 2.50 -19.13 -13.13
N LEU A 229 2.20 -17.85 -12.95
CA LEU A 229 3.19 -16.83 -12.66
C LEU A 229 3.65 -16.86 -11.20
N TYR A 230 2.69 -16.98 -10.25
CA TYR A 230 2.99 -16.81 -8.81
C TYR A 230 3.20 -18.11 -8.05
N SER A 231 2.77 -19.25 -8.61
CA SER A 231 2.79 -20.54 -7.90
C SER A 231 4.17 -20.91 -7.36
N ARG A 232 5.23 -20.66 -8.12
CA ARG A 232 6.61 -20.98 -7.73
C ARG A 232 7.07 -20.15 -6.52
N ASP A 233 6.80 -18.84 -6.54
CA ASP A 233 7.19 -17.95 -5.43
C ASP A 233 6.41 -18.26 -4.15
N VAL A 234 5.10 -18.48 -4.27
CA VAL A 234 4.24 -18.81 -3.13
C VAL A 234 4.65 -20.15 -2.48
N ASN A 235 4.98 -21.17 -3.28
CA ASN A 235 5.37 -22.48 -2.76
C ASN A 235 6.79 -22.50 -2.18
N SER A 236 7.63 -21.53 -2.51
CA SER A 236 9.01 -21.44 -2.01
C SER A 236 9.12 -20.83 -0.62
N LYS A 237 8.06 -20.20 -0.10
CA LYS A 237 8.08 -19.47 1.16
C LYS A 237 7.19 -20.15 2.21
N PRO A 238 7.64 -20.27 3.48
CA PRO A 238 6.79 -20.72 4.58
C PRO A 238 5.51 -19.87 4.71
N ALA A 239 4.40 -20.50 5.07
CA ALA A 239 3.08 -19.85 5.11
C ALA A 239 3.00 -18.70 6.15
N ASP A 240 3.70 -18.82 7.26
CA ASP A 240 3.79 -17.82 8.33
C ASP A 240 4.49 -16.53 7.86
N LEU A 241 5.50 -16.64 6.98
CA LEU A 241 6.19 -15.50 6.39
C LEU A 241 5.34 -14.76 5.33
N GLN A 242 4.24 -15.36 4.91
CA GLN A 242 3.35 -14.77 3.92
C GLN A 242 2.24 -13.90 4.55
N ARG A 243 2.06 -13.98 5.87
CA ARG A 243 1.10 -13.15 6.60
C ARG A 243 1.61 -11.71 6.73
N PRO A 244 0.72 -10.70 6.59
CA PRO A 244 1.08 -9.33 6.92
C PRO A 244 1.31 -9.20 8.43
N ARG A 245 2.36 -8.51 8.83
CA ARG A 245 2.67 -8.24 10.24
C ARG A 245 2.43 -6.76 10.52
N ALA A 246 1.63 -6.48 11.53
CA ALA A 246 1.32 -5.11 11.96
C ALA A 246 2.60 -4.29 12.22
N GLU A 247 3.60 -4.93 12.84
CA GLU A 247 4.89 -4.32 13.18
C GLU A 247 5.64 -3.85 11.93
N THR A 248 5.51 -4.56 10.81
CA THR A 248 6.16 -4.19 9.53
C THR A 248 5.59 -2.87 8.99
N MET A 249 4.27 -2.69 9.01
CA MET A 249 3.65 -1.45 8.55
C MET A 249 3.89 -0.31 9.55
N ALA A 250 3.86 -0.59 10.85
CA ALA A 250 4.21 0.40 11.87
C ALA A 250 5.65 0.90 11.68
N ALA A 251 6.61 -0.01 11.50
CA ALA A 251 8.01 0.33 11.23
C ALA A 251 8.15 1.13 9.92
N PHE A 252 7.38 0.80 8.88
CA PHE A 252 7.39 1.56 7.64
C PHE A 252 6.94 3.01 7.86
N LEU A 253 5.85 3.25 8.57
CA LEU A 253 5.36 4.59 8.88
C LEU A 253 6.35 5.37 9.74
N GLU A 254 6.94 4.73 10.75
CA GLU A 254 8.02 5.34 11.56
C GLU A 254 9.22 5.75 10.69
N GLN A 255 9.59 4.93 9.71
CA GLN A 255 10.68 5.26 8.80
C GLN A 255 10.31 6.41 7.84
N MET A 256 9.03 6.55 7.45
CA MET A 256 8.56 7.71 6.70
C MET A 256 8.80 9.00 7.48
N ASP A 257 8.46 9.02 8.75
CA ASP A 257 8.68 10.20 9.60
C ASP A 257 10.16 10.46 9.83
N ALA A 258 10.92 9.42 10.19
CA ALA A 258 12.32 9.56 10.58
C ALA A 258 13.25 9.94 9.41
N ARG A 259 13.00 9.41 8.20
CA ARG A 259 13.88 9.62 7.04
C ARG A 259 13.46 10.80 6.19
N TYR A 260 12.14 11.03 6.07
CA TYR A 260 11.60 11.94 5.06
C TYR A 260 10.77 13.08 5.67
N GLY A 261 10.64 13.13 7.01
CA GLY A 261 9.79 14.13 7.67
C GLY A 261 8.30 13.92 7.44
N GLY A 262 7.91 12.70 7.15
CA GLY A 262 6.53 12.28 6.95
C GLY A 262 6.12 12.02 5.50
N VAL A 263 4.96 11.40 5.37
CA VAL A 263 4.41 11.00 4.06
C VAL A 263 4.20 12.19 3.13
N ALA A 264 3.60 13.29 3.62
CA ALA A 264 3.32 14.47 2.80
C ALA A 264 4.61 15.14 2.29
N SER A 265 5.65 15.20 3.12
CA SER A 265 6.97 15.72 2.75
C SER A 265 7.56 14.88 1.61
N TRP A 266 7.64 13.56 1.80
CA TRP A 266 8.17 12.66 0.79
C TRP A 266 7.43 12.78 -0.55
N LEU A 267 6.09 12.83 -0.51
CA LEU A 267 5.26 12.96 -1.72
C LEU A 267 5.53 14.27 -2.46
N THR A 268 5.66 15.38 -1.74
CA THR A 268 5.96 16.69 -2.31
C THR A 268 7.34 16.71 -2.94
N ASP A 269 8.35 16.18 -2.25
CA ASP A 269 9.74 16.09 -2.74
C ASP A 269 9.87 15.26 -4.02
N HIS A 270 8.92 14.32 -4.25
CA HIS A 270 8.88 13.48 -5.44
C HIS A 270 7.81 13.91 -6.47
N GLY A 271 7.29 15.12 -6.35
CA GLY A 271 6.50 15.77 -7.39
C GLY A 271 4.98 15.60 -7.29
N LEU A 272 4.44 15.20 -6.14
CA LEU A 272 3.01 15.37 -5.88
C LEU A 272 2.76 16.83 -5.49
N SER A 273 1.99 17.55 -6.29
CA SER A 273 1.72 18.97 -6.02
C SER A 273 0.84 19.16 -4.77
N ALA A 274 0.87 20.36 -4.18
CA ALA A 274 -0.04 20.71 -3.08
C ALA A 274 -1.51 20.54 -3.49
N ALA A 275 -1.86 20.88 -4.73
CA ALA A 275 -3.20 20.67 -5.27
C ALA A 275 -3.58 19.18 -5.37
N ASP A 276 -2.64 18.30 -5.76
CA ASP A 276 -2.87 16.85 -5.77
C ASP A 276 -3.04 16.29 -4.34
N LEU A 277 -2.26 16.77 -3.36
CA LEU A 277 -2.39 16.38 -1.95
C LEU A 277 -3.76 16.78 -1.40
N ASP A 278 -4.20 18.01 -1.68
CA ASP A 278 -5.53 18.49 -1.26
C ASP A 278 -6.65 17.73 -1.96
N ALA A 279 -6.52 17.46 -3.27
CA ALA A 279 -7.50 16.66 -4.01
C ALA A 279 -7.60 15.24 -3.42
N LEU A 280 -6.48 14.61 -3.07
CA LEU A 280 -6.46 13.28 -2.44
C LEU A 280 -7.14 13.31 -1.06
N ARG A 281 -6.83 14.33 -0.24
CA ARG A 281 -7.41 14.51 1.09
C ARG A 281 -8.93 14.74 1.02
N VAL A 282 -9.36 15.69 0.20
CA VAL A 282 -10.79 16.00 0.00
C VAL A 282 -11.55 14.76 -0.50
N ARG A 283 -10.96 14.07 -1.49
CA ARG A 283 -11.59 12.88 -2.06
C ARG A 283 -11.83 11.76 -1.06
N LEU A 284 -10.85 11.51 -0.20
CA LEU A 284 -10.89 10.36 0.72
C LEU A 284 -11.64 10.66 2.02
N ARG A 285 -12.06 11.90 2.31
CA ARG A 285 -12.73 12.27 3.53
C ARG A 285 -14.24 12.40 3.35
N ALA A 286 -15.01 11.99 4.35
CA ALA A 286 -16.45 12.19 4.38
C ALA A 286 -16.75 13.65 4.77
N GLY A 287 -17.61 14.32 4.01
CA GLY A 287 -18.07 15.67 4.32
C GLY A 287 -17.10 16.81 3.93
N ALA A 288 -16.10 16.53 3.10
CA ALA A 288 -15.24 17.55 2.49
C ALA A 288 -15.86 18.12 1.21
#